data_fb5d534dc7180210972ff74941c759c2
#
_entry.id   fb5d534dc7180210972ff74941c759c2
#
_cell.length_a   1.000
_cell.length_b   1.000
_cell.length_c   1.000
_cell.angle_alpha   90.00
_cell.angle_beta   90.00
_cell.angle_gamma   90.00
#
_symmetry.space_group_name_H-M   'P 1'
#
loop_
_entity.id
_entity.type
_entity.pdbx_description
1 polymer ?
#
loop_
_entity_poly.entity_id
_entity_poly.type
_entity_poly.pdbx_seq_one_letter_code
_entity_poly.pdbx_strand_id
1 'polypeptide(L)'
;MSISKMDELELEFSLAPQLQADTHKLGDFPLCTLLLMNDVHYPWFILVPRRAGVTEIYHLSEADQVQLLHESSALAQTASDLFAAKKMNVANLGNMVSQLHVHVIVRKEDDAAWPGPVWGKVPAEPYSDAQLADIKQRLDGLLSQLKM
;
A
#
# COMPACT_ATOMS: atom_id res chain seq x y z
N MET A 1 -29.55 -3.86 17.29
CA MET A 1 -29.07 -3.13 16.11
C MET A 1 -28.31 -4.11 15.23
N SER A 2 -28.72 -4.30 13.99
CA SER A 2 -28.01 -5.19 13.09
C SER A 2 -26.76 -4.52 12.51
N ILE A 3 -25.67 -5.26 12.42
CA ILE A 3 -24.44 -4.79 11.81
C ILE A 3 -24.56 -5.00 10.31
N SER A 4 -24.19 -4.01 9.49
CA SER A 4 -24.22 -4.14 8.04
C SER A 4 -23.24 -5.21 7.59
N LYS A 5 -23.43 -5.74 6.38
CA LYS A 5 -22.50 -6.74 5.81
C LYS A 5 -21.07 -6.18 5.68
N MET A 6 -20.94 -4.90 5.34
CA MET A 6 -19.63 -4.25 5.25
C MET A 6 -18.95 -4.16 6.61
N ASP A 7 -19.71 -3.82 7.65
CA ASP A 7 -19.18 -3.76 9.01
C ASP A 7 -18.73 -5.14 9.49
N GLU A 8 -19.49 -6.19 9.16
CA GLU A 8 -19.09 -7.56 9.47
C GLU A 8 -17.79 -7.95 8.79
N LEU A 9 -17.62 -7.62 7.50
CA LEU A 9 -16.39 -7.90 6.76
C LEU A 9 -15.19 -7.15 7.34
N GLU A 10 -15.38 -5.90 7.78
CA GLU A 10 -14.31 -5.12 8.41
C GLU A 10 -13.95 -5.70 9.78
N LEU A 11 -14.94 -6.08 10.61
CA LEU A 11 -14.69 -6.65 11.93
C LEU A 11 -13.98 -8.00 11.88
N GLU A 12 -14.22 -8.80 10.83
CA GLU A 12 -13.56 -10.09 10.63
C GLU A 12 -12.19 -9.95 9.95
N PHE A 13 -11.86 -8.76 9.46
CA PHE A 13 -10.60 -8.53 8.75
C PHE A 13 -9.40 -8.66 9.68
N SER A 14 -8.39 -9.38 9.20
CA SER A 14 -7.06 -9.38 9.80
C SER A 14 -6.01 -9.35 8.68
N LEU A 15 -4.95 -8.59 8.89
CA LEU A 15 -3.88 -8.47 7.92
C LEU A 15 -3.12 -9.78 7.80
N ALA A 16 -2.87 -10.24 6.57
CA ALA A 16 -2.13 -11.47 6.31
C ALA A 16 -0.77 -11.46 7.03
N PRO A 17 -0.38 -12.59 7.67
CA PRO A 17 0.87 -12.65 8.43
C PRO A 17 2.10 -12.26 7.62
N GLN A 18 2.17 -12.65 6.33
CA GLN A 18 3.29 -12.30 5.47
C GLN A 18 3.39 -10.79 5.23
N LEU A 19 2.24 -10.11 5.05
CA LEU A 19 2.23 -8.66 4.92
C LEU A 19 2.66 -7.98 6.22
N GLN A 20 2.24 -8.51 7.37
CA GLN A 20 2.69 -7.99 8.66
C GLN A 20 4.21 -8.12 8.81
N ALA A 21 4.77 -9.26 8.39
CA ALA A 21 6.21 -9.53 8.53
C ALA A 21 7.06 -8.67 7.59
N ASP A 22 6.57 -8.38 6.39
CA ASP A 22 7.35 -7.73 5.33
C ASP A 22 7.22 -6.21 5.30
N THR A 23 6.33 -5.63 6.12
CA THR A 23 6.00 -4.21 6.01
C THR A 23 5.98 -3.51 7.36
N HIS A 24 5.98 -2.18 7.29
CA HIS A 24 5.69 -1.31 8.42
C HIS A 24 4.33 -0.66 8.21
N LYS A 25 3.44 -0.73 9.20
CA LYS A 25 2.14 -0.05 9.12
C LYS A 25 2.34 1.45 9.31
N LEU A 26 1.81 2.24 8.38
CA LEU A 26 1.88 3.70 8.42
C LEU A 26 0.59 4.34 8.94
N GLY A 27 -0.56 3.74 8.69
CA GLY A 27 -1.85 4.28 9.11
C GLY A 27 -3.02 3.61 8.42
N ASP A 28 -4.21 4.19 8.60
CA ASP A 28 -5.45 3.71 8.00
C ASP A 28 -6.13 4.84 7.23
N PHE A 29 -6.54 4.54 6.01
CA PHE A 29 -7.47 5.34 5.22
C PHE A 29 -8.90 4.82 5.43
N PRO A 30 -9.94 5.48 4.89
CA PRO A 30 -11.31 5.01 5.08
C PRO A 30 -11.55 3.54 4.71
N LEU A 31 -10.93 3.05 3.64
CA LEU A 31 -11.05 1.65 3.24
C LEU A 31 -9.79 0.85 3.56
N CYS A 32 -8.62 1.37 3.25
CA CYS A 32 -7.38 0.61 3.25
C CYS A 32 -6.48 0.89 4.43
N THR A 33 -5.80 -0.15 4.91
CA THR A 33 -4.59 0.02 5.72
C THR A 33 -3.43 0.36 4.80
N LEU A 34 -2.63 1.35 5.19
CA LEU A 34 -1.44 1.77 4.44
C LEU A 34 -0.19 1.16 5.05
N LEU A 35 0.56 0.45 4.22
CA LEU A 35 1.81 -0.19 4.60
C LEU A 35 2.97 0.36 3.79
N LEU A 36 4.17 0.31 4.38
CA LEU A 36 5.43 0.57 3.68
C LEU A 36 6.20 -0.75 3.61
N MET A 37 6.50 -1.22 2.40
CA MET A 37 7.35 -2.40 2.20
C MET A 37 8.72 -2.13 2.82
N ASN A 38 9.24 -3.08 3.59
CA ASN A 38 10.53 -2.95 4.27
C ASN A 38 11.69 -3.21 3.30
N ASP A 39 11.81 -2.32 2.32
CA ASP A 39 12.85 -2.38 1.30
C ASP A 39 13.29 -0.95 0.93
N VAL A 40 14.50 -0.58 1.30
CA VAL A 40 15.01 0.80 1.08
C VAL A 40 15.28 1.12 -0.39
N HIS A 41 15.31 0.10 -1.27
CA HIS A 41 15.63 0.33 -2.68
C HIS A 41 14.59 1.19 -3.40
N TYR A 42 13.33 1.17 -2.92
CA TYR A 42 12.22 1.92 -3.54
C TYR A 42 11.28 2.46 -2.46
N PRO A 43 10.71 3.68 -2.61
CA PRO A 43 9.52 4.02 -1.82
C PRO A 43 8.35 3.16 -2.32
N TRP A 44 8.01 2.13 -1.57
CA TRP A 44 7.09 1.08 -2.00
C TRP A 44 5.96 0.96 -0.98
N PHE A 45 4.78 1.45 -1.35
CA PHE A 45 3.60 1.43 -0.50
C PHE A 45 2.67 0.29 -0.89
N ILE A 46 1.89 -0.16 0.07
CA ILE A 46 0.87 -1.20 -0.15
C ILE A 46 -0.41 -0.75 0.53
N LEU A 47 -1.53 -0.84 -0.21
CA LEU A 47 -2.86 -0.58 0.29
C LEU A 47 -3.61 -1.89 0.44
N VAL A 48 -4.16 -2.16 1.63
CA VAL A 48 -4.91 -3.38 1.90
C VAL A 48 -6.33 -3.01 2.31
N PRO A 49 -7.33 -3.24 1.45
CA PRO A 49 -8.73 -3.00 1.83
C PRO A 49 -9.13 -3.85 3.04
N ARG A 50 -9.71 -3.21 4.05
CA ARG A 50 -10.11 -3.92 5.28
C ARG A 50 -11.45 -4.62 5.08
N ARG A 51 -11.43 -5.68 4.25
CA ARG A 51 -12.59 -6.53 3.96
C ARG A 51 -12.16 -7.98 4.01
N ALA A 52 -12.78 -8.78 4.88
CA ALA A 52 -12.42 -10.19 5.08
C ALA A 52 -12.68 -11.01 3.81
N GLY A 53 -11.77 -11.93 3.52
CA GLY A 53 -11.94 -12.92 2.46
C GLY A 53 -11.84 -12.39 1.04
N VAL A 54 -11.43 -11.14 0.84
CA VAL A 54 -11.34 -10.52 -0.49
C VAL A 54 -9.94 -10.74 -1.06
N THR A 55 -9.88 -11.31 -2.27
CA THR A 55 -8.62 -11.58 -2.97
C THR A 55 -8.49 -10.83 -4.29
N GLU A 56 -9.60 -10.34 -4.85
CA GLU A 56 -9.61 -9.62 -6.12
C GLU A 56 -10.40 -8.33 -5.99
N ILE A 57 -10.06 -7.34 -6.84
CA ILE A 57 -10.77 -6.06 -6.82
C ILE A 57 -12.28 -6.26 -7.07
N TYR A 58 -12.64 -7.15 -8.01
CA TYR A 58 -14.04 -7.38 -8.33
C TYR A 58 -14.84 -8.06 -7.20
N HIS A 59 -14.16 -8.59 -6.17
CA HIS A 59 -14.84 -9.11 -4.98
C HIS A 59 -15.40 -7.99 -4.09
N LEU A 60 -14.83 -6.78 -4.18
CA LEU A 60 -15.30 -5.63 -3.42
C LEU A 60 -16.66 -5.17 -3.95
N SER A 61 -17.45 -4.53 -3.08
CA SER A 61 -18.63 -3.80 -3.53
C SER A 61 -18.24 -2.71 -4.52
N GLU A 62 -19.17 -2.26 -5.34
CA GLU A 62 -18.92 -1.17 -6.28
C GLU A 62 -18.41 0.08 -5.55
N ALA A 63 -19.03 0.43 -4.42
CA ALA A 63 -18.62 1.58 -3.62
C ALA A 63 -17.18 1.43 -3.11
N ASP A 64 -16.80 0.23 -2.66
CA ASP A 64 -15.43 -0.03 -2.20
C ASP A 64 -14.42 -0.02 -3.35
N GLN A 65 -14.80 -0.47 -4.55
CA GLN A 65 -13.95 -0.35 -5.73
C GLN A 65 -13.64 1.12 -6.06
N VAL A 66 -14.65 1.97 -6.00
CA VAL A 66 -14.48 3.42 -6.21
C VAL A 66 -13.59 4.01 -5.13
N GLN A 67 -13.81 3.64 -3.88
CA GLN A 67 -13.00 4.13 -2.76
C GLN A 67 -11.54 3.67 -2.89
N LEU A 68 -11.29 2.43 -3.30
CA LEU A 68 -9.94 1.92 -3.52
C LEU A 68 -9.23 2.72 -4.62
N LEU A 69 -9.91 2.99 -5.73
CA LEU A 69 -9.35 3.82 -6.80
C LEU A 69 -9.00 5.21 -6.28
N HIS A 70 -9.89 5.80 -5.49
CA HIS A 70 -9.69 7.12 -4.92
C HIS A 70 -8.45 7.15 -4.00
N GLU A 71 -8.33 6.18 -3.10
CA GLU A 71 -7.20 6.10 -2.17
C GLU A 71 -5.88 5.82 -2.91
N SER A 72 -5.88 4.89 -3.86
CA SER A 72 -4.67 4.55 -4.60
C SER A 72 -4.20 5.69 -5.50
N SER A 73 -5.12 6.41 -6.13
CA SER A 73 -4.78 7.55 -6.99
C SER A 73 -4.23 8.72 -6.17
N ALA A 74 -4.86 9.04 -5.05
CA ALA A 74 -4.39 10.11 -4.17
C ALA A 74 -3.00 9.80 -3.60
N LEU A 75 -2.79 8.56 -3.15
CA LEU A 75 -1.49 8.12 -2.66
C LEU A 75 -0.43 8.18 -3.75
N ALA A 76 -0.75 7.69 -4.95
CA ALA A 76 0.19 7.69 -6.07
C ALA A 76 0.63 9.12 -6.44
N GLN A 77 -0.31 10.05 -6.53
CA GLN A 77 0.02 11.44 -6.83
C GLN A 77 0.89 12.07 -5.75
N THR A 78 0.52 11.87 -4.48
CA THR A 78 1.25 12.42 -3.35
C THR A 78 2.67 11.86 -3.27
N ALA A 79 2.83 10.54 -3.43
CA ALA A 79 4.14 9.90 -3.42
C ALA A 79 4.99 10.33 -4.61
N SER A 80 4.38 10.46 -5.79
CA SER A 80 5.07 10.97 -6.98
C SER A 80 5.65 12.36 -6.74
N ASP A 81 4.87 13.25 -6.16
CA ASP A 81 5.33 14.62 -5.88
C ASP A 81 6.42 14.64 -4.80
N LEU A 82 6.22 13.88 -3.72
CA LEU A 82 7.16 13.86 -2.59
C LEU A 82 8.53 13.28 -2.98
N PHE A 83 8.54 12.22 -3.76
CA PHE A 83 9.78 11.51 -4.12
C PHE A 83 10.29 11.83 -5.52
N ALA A 84 9.67 12.76 -6.23
CA ALA A 84 10.05 13.14 -7.60
C ALA A 84 10.11 11.93 -8.53
N ALA A 85 9.02 11.19 -8.61
CA ALA A 85 8.94 9.94 -9.37
C ALA A 85 9.10 10.19 -10.87
N LYS A 86 9.84 9.31 -11.55
CA LYS A 86 9.81 9.21 -13.01
C LYS A 86 8.54 8.53 -13.49
N LYS A 87 8.08 7.54 -12.74
CA LYS A 87 6.89 6.76 -13.04
C LYS A 87 6.34 6.18 -11.74
N MET A 88 5.03 6.06 -11.65
CA MET A 88 4.40 5.27 -10.58
C MET A 88 4.01 3.91 -11.15
N ASN A 89 4.34 2.84 -10.41
CA ASN A 89 3.83 1.51 -10.72
C ASN A 89 2.72 1.18 -9.72
N VAL A 90 1.53 0.92 -10.23
CA VAL A 90 0.38 0.51 -9.42
C VAL A 90 -0.03 -0.88 -9.89
N ALA A 91 -0.05 -1.84 -8.97
CA ALA A 91 -0.26 -3.24 -9.36
C ALA A 91 -1.00 -4.01 -8.27
N ASN A 92 -1.91 -4.90 -8.71
CA ASN A 92 -2.49 -5.95 -7.90
C ASN A 92 -1.75 -7.25 -8.25
N LEU A 93 -0.73 -7.58 -7.46
CA LEU A 93 0.05 -8.81 -7.65
C LEU A 93 0.00 -9.58 -6.33
N GLY A 94 -0.77 -10.68 -6.29
CA GLY A 94 -1.01 -11.45 -5.08
C GLY A 94 -0.78 -12.94 -5.27
N ASN A 95 0.20 -13.34 -6.07
CA ASN A 95 0.46 -14.75 -6.34
C ASN A 95 0.97 -15.50 -5.10
N MET A 96 1.72 -14.82 -4.25
CA MET A 96 2.26 -15.39 -2.99
C MET A 96 1.35 -15.13 -1.81
N VAL A 97 0.73 -13.95 -1.74
CA VAL A 97 -0.21 -13.54 -0.69
C VAL A 97 -1.54 -13.23 -1.36
N SER A 98 -2.54 -14.07 -1.12
CA SER A 98 -3.82 -13.95 -1.81
C SER A 98 -4.70 -12.80 -1.32
N GLN A 99 -4.56 -12.38 -0.07
CA GLN A 99 -5.32 -11.23 0.44
C GLN A 99 -5.12 -10.03 -0.47
N LEU A 100 -6.22 -9.41 -0.91
CA LEU A 100 -6.14 -8.28 -1.85
C LEU A 100 -5.26 -7.17 -1.29
N HIS A 101 -4.25 -6.82 -2.05
CA HIS A 101 -3.39 -5.67 -1.74
C HIS A 101 -2.91 -5.04 -3.03
N VAL A 102 -2.82 -3.71 -3.02
CA VAL A 102 -2.43 -2.92 -4.18
C VAL A 102 -1.09 -2.27 -3.90
N HIS A 103 -0.11 -2.58 -4.74
CA HIS A 103 1.22 -1.97 -4.67
C HIS A 103 1.19 -0.60 -5.33
N VAL A 104 1.80 0.39 -4.67
CA VAL A 104 1.97 1.74 -5.21
C VAL A 104 3.44 2.09 -5.03
N ILE A 105 4.20 2.06 -6.12
CA ILE A 105 5.66 2.06 -6.07
C ILE A 105 6.21 3.26 -6.82
N VAL A 106 7.07 4.03 -6.15
CA VAL A 106 7.79 5.15 -6.78
C VAL A 106 8.96 4.59 -7.56
N ARG A 107 9.01 4.90 -8.87
CA ARG A 107 10.09 4.45 -9.74
C ARG A 107 10.95 5.62 -10.20
N LYS A 108 12.26 5.38 -10.25
CA LYS A 108 13.25 6.34 -10.74
C LYS A 108 14.15 5.66 -11.76
N GLU A 109 14.71 6.45 -12.71
CA GLU A 109 15.58 5.89 -13.75
C GLU A 109 16.86 5.27 -13.18
N ASP A 110 17.27 5.68 -11.98
CA ASP A 110 18.45 5.16 -11.30
C ASP A 110 18.13 4.14 -10.21
N ASP A 111 16.89 3.68 -10.09
CA ASP A 111 16.56 2.68 -9.08
C ASP A 111 17.11 1.28 -9.47
N ALA A 112 17.14 0.39 -8.48
CA ALA A 112 17.82 -0.92 -8.60
C ALA A 112 17.24 -1.82 -9.70
N ALA A 113 15.99 -1.61 -10.14
CA ALA A 113 15.32 -2.46 -11.12
C ALA A 113 15.03 -1.79 -12.47
N TRP A 114 15.12 -0.46 -12.53
CA TRP A 114 14.70 0.28 -13.73
C TRP A 114 15.31 -0.26 -15.01
N PRO A 115 14.60 -0.42 -16.13
CA PRO A 115 13.16 -0.10 -16.31
C PRO A 115 12.22 -1.27 -16.00
N GLY A 116 12.72 -2.36 -15.47
CA GLY A 116 11.93 -3.54 -15.14
C GLY A 116 11.12 -3.38 -13.85
N PRO A 117 10.17 -4.29 -13.60
CA PRO A 117 9.44 -4.29 -12.33
C PRO A 117 10.36 -4.62 -11.17
N VAL A 118 9.93 -4.26 -9.96
CA VAL A 118 10.77 -4.40 -8.75
C VAL A 118 10.91 -5.84 -8.25
N TRP A 119 9.91 -6.70 -8.53
CA TRP A 119 9.87 -8.06 -7.99
C TRP A 119 11.00 -8.92 -8.54
N GLY A 120 11.74 -9.56 -7.61
CA GLY A 120 12.78 -10.51 -7.96
C GLY A 120 14.06 -9.94 -8.54
N LYS A 121 14.21 -8.62 -8.57
CA LYS A 121 15.39 -7.99 -9.17
C LYS A 121 16.58 -7.98 -8.24
N VAL A 122 16.39 -7.51 -7.01
CA VAL A 122 17.43 -7.51 -5.96
C VAL A 122 16.79 -7.95 -4.64
N PRO A 123 17.57 -8.53 -3.71
CA PRO A 123 17.06 -8.86 -2.40
C PRO A 123 16.60 -7.61 -1.65
N ALA A 124 15.53 -7.71 -0.87
CA ALA A 124 15.06 -6.61 -0.05
C ALA A 124 16.12 -6.22 0.99
N GLU A 125 16.27 -4.91 1.20
CA GLU A 125 17.16 -4.38 2.22
C GLU A 125 16.31 -3.60 3.23
N PRO A 126 16.25 -4.06 4.50
CA PRO A 126 15.40 -3.41 5.50
C PRO A 126 15.80 -1.97 5.78
N TYR A 127 14.82 -1.14 6.08
CA TYR A 127 15.08 0.20 6.61
C TYR A 127 15.78 0.10 7.97
N SER A 128 16.81 0.94 8.19
CA SER A 128 17.30 1.18 9.53
C SER A 128 16.28 2.01 10.31
N ASP A 129 16.40 2.04 11.63
CA ASP A 129 15.49 2.86 12.46
C ASP A 129 15.54 4.33 12.06
N ALA A 130 16.72 4.85 11.75
CA ALA A 130 16.89 6.24 11.33
C ALA A 130 16.22 6.51 9.95
N GLN A 131 16.41 5.60 9.00
CA GLN A 131 15.80 5.71 7.67
C GLN A 131 14.27 5.63 7.76
N LEU A 132 13.75 4.73 8.59
CA LEU A 132 12.31 4.59 8.79
C LEU A 132 11.72 5.84 9.44
N ALA A 133 12.37 6.40 10.45
CA ALA A 133 11.94 7.64 11.09
C ALA A 133 11.92 8.80 10.10
N ASP A 134 12.93 8.89 9.23
CA ASP A 134 13.00 9.94 8.21
C ASP A 134 11.85 9.85 7.21
N ILE A 135 11.58 8.65 6.67
CA ILE A 135 10.50 8.49 5.70
C ILE A 135 9.14 8.75 6.33
N LYS A 136 8.94 8.31 7.57
CA LYS A 136 7.69 8.59 8.31
C LYS A 136 7.50 10.09 8.52
N GLN A 137 8.56 10.80 8.87
CA GLN A 137 8.50 12.26 9.07
C GLN A 137 8.13 12.98 7.77
N ARG A 138 8.75 12.57 6.64
CA ARG A 138 8.44 13.14 5.32
C ARG A 138 6.99 12.91 4.91
N LEU A 139 6.40 11.78 5.32
CA LEU A 139 5.04 11.41 4.98
C LEU A 139 3.98 12.01 5.93
N ASP A 140 4.38 12.41 7.13
CA ASP A 140 3.42 12.74 8.21
C ASP A 140 2.42 13.82 7.81
N GLY A 141 2.89 14.94 7.28
CA GLY A 141 2.02 16.01 6.80
C GLY A 141 1.12 15.62 5.63
N LEU A 142 1.53 14.63 4.85
CA LEU A 142 0.81 14.18 3.67
C LEU A 142 -0.26 13.14 4.03
N LEU A 143 0.04 12.26 4.98
CA LEU A 143 -0.91 11.23 5.42
C LEU A 143 -2.13 11.86 6.08
N SER A 144 -1.97 12.95 6.81
CA SER A 144 -3.09 13.67 7.40
C SER A 144 -3.99 14.32 6.34
N GLN A 145 -3.44 14.70 5.19
CA GLN A 145 -4.23 15.23 4.07
C GLN A 145 -4.98 14.14 3.30
N LEU A 146 -4.48 12.90 3.33
CA LEU A 146 -5.07 11.76 2.63
C LEU A 146 -6.15 11.05 3.45
N LYS A 147 -6.26 11.33 4.73
CA LYS A 147 -7.35 10.83 5.57
C LYS A 147 -8.62 11.61 5.24
N MET A 148 -9.43 11.01 4.43
CA MET A 148 -10.66 11.63 3.95
C MET A 148 -11.87 11.18 4.72
#